data_94c490547466a38138b165d992485f7f
#
_entry.id   94c490547466a38138b165d992485f7f
#
_cell.length_a   1.000
_cell.length_b   1.000
_cell.length_c   1.000
_cell.angle_alpha   90.00
_cell.angle_beta   90.00
_cell.angle_gamma   90.00
#
_symmetry.space_group_name_H-M   'P 1'
#
loop_
_entity.id
_entity.type
_entity.pdbx_description
1 polymer ?
#
loop_
_entity_poly.entity_id
_entity_poly.type
_entity_poly.pdbx_seq_one_letter_code
_entity_poly.pdbx_strand_id
1 'polypeptide(L)'
;MRDPQVILSRVRQGSVPSTWRIFSKKRGIVRGFFSGTLNDPDPLLVFTPEGVMEYVNEKKPLAVIIFDDLSEISLKVDARTMSDSMQVWLDVWLDLHYLNGKKVKWQSSSFKNNLQVIQYFIETYGVHKALHKSSNI
;
A
#
# COMPACT_ATOMS: atom_id res chain seq x y z
N MET A 1 11.45 11.13 1.72
CA MET A 1 12.01 10.43 0.56
C MET A 1 10.87 9.84 -0.25
N ARG A 2 10.65 10.34 -1.44
CA ARG A 2 9.48 9.99 -2.28
C ARG A 2 9.86 9.39 -3.62
N ASP A 3 11.15 9.30 -3.93
CA ASP A 3 11.60 8.75 -5.20
C ASP A 3 11.40 7.23 -5.20
N PRO A 4 10.50 6.70 -6.08
CA PRO A 4 10.22 5.28 -6.10
C PRO A 4 11.43 4.40 -6.40
N GLN A 5 12.38 4.89 -7.18
CA GLN A 5 13.57 4.10 -7.52
C GLN A 5 14.52 3.99 -6.32
N VAL A 6 14.66 5.06 -5.56
CA VAL A 6 15.46 5.05 -4.34
C VAL A 6 14.83 4.12 -3.31
N ILE A 7 13.50 4.17 -3.16
CA ILE A 7 12.76 3.30 -2.25
C ILE A 7 12.97 1.84 -2.64
N LEU A 8 12.82 1.50 -3.90
CA LEU A 8 13.03 0.13 -4.37
C LEU A 8 14.46 -0.34 -4.12
N SER A 9 15.44 0.50 -4.39
CA SER A 9 16.84 0.19 -4.15
C SER A 9 17.11 -0.15 -2.68
N ARG A 10 16.57 0.65 -1.76
CA ARG A 10 16.71 0.39 -0.33
C ARG A 10 16.06 -0.93 0.08
N VAL A 11 14.90 -1.24 -0.46
CA VAL A 11 14.23 -2.52 -0.18
C VAL A 11 15.09 -3.69 -0.68
N ARG A 12 15.63 -3.58 -1.89
CA ARG A 12 16.48 -4.63 -2.46
C ARG A 12 17.75 -4.87 -1.63
N GLN A 13 18.32 -3.81 -1.06
CA GLN A 13 19.51 -3.89 -0.24
C GLN A 13 19.22 -4.30 1.21
N GLY A 14 17.96 -4.35 1.60
CA GLY A 14 17.58 -4.66 2.98
C GLY A 14 17.82 -3.51 3.95
N SER A 15 18.11 -2.30 3.48
CA SER A 15 18.39 -1.16 4.35
C SER A 15 17.18 -0.24 4.46
N VAL A 16 16.13 -0.73 5.12
CA VAL A 16 14.86 0.00 5.26
C VAL A 16 14.67 0.46 6.71
N PRO A 17 14.08 1.66 6.90
CA PRO A 17 13.71 2.10 8.25
C PRO A 17 12.66 1.18 8.87
N SER A 18 12.63 1.13 10.20
CA SER A 18 11.68 0.31 10.94
C SER A 18 10.22 0.75 10.74
N THR A 19 10.02 1.98 10.28
CA THR A 19 8.69 2.52 10.01
C THR A 19 8.08 2.05 8.70
N TRP A 20 8.89 1.48 7.81
CA TRP A 20 8.38 0.97 6.55
C TRP A 20 7.80 -0.42 6.73
N ARG A 21 6.78 -0.71 5.94
CA ARG A 21 6.16 -2.05 5.88
C ARG A 21 6.19 -2.51 4.44
N ILE A 22 6.68 -3.73 4.24
CA ILE A 22 6.86 -4.29 2.89
C ILE A 22 6.03 -5.55 2.79
N PHE A 23 5.22 -5.63 1.75
CA PHE A 23 4.42 -6.80 1.47
C PHE A 23 4.93 -7.44 0.18
N SER A 24 5.35 -8.70 0.25
CA SER A 24 5.77 -9.45 -0.93
C SER A 24 4.96 -10.73 -1.04
N LYS A 25 4.79 -11.21 -2.27
CA LYS A 25 4.01 -12.41 -2.53
C LYS A 25 4.68 -13.65 -1.92
N LYS A 26 6.01 -13.66 -1.88
CA LYS A 26 6.79 -14.78 -1.42
C LYS A 26 6.98 -14.81 0.09
N ARG A 27 7.16 -13.65 0.72
CA ARG A 27 7.50 -13.54 2.15
C ARG A 27 6.37 -12.99 3.01
N GLY A 28 5.26 -12.58 2.41
CA GLY A 28 4.20 -11.91 3.15
C GLY A 28 4.64 -10.55 3.66
N ILE A 29 4.22 -10.20 4.88
CA ILE A 29 4.58 -8.92 5.50
C ILE A 29 5.98 -8.99 6.08
N VAL A 30 6.81 -8.02 5.70
CA VAL A 30 8.13 -7.79 6.29
C VAL A 30 8.14 -6.38 6.86
N ARG A 31 8.55 -6.25 8.12
CA ARG A 31 8.58 -4.96 8.81
C ARG A 31 10.02 -4.55 9.09
N GLY A 32 10.38 -3.34 8.63
CA GLY A 32 11.66 -2.75 8.95
C GLY A 32 12.83 -3.57 8.50
N PHE A 33 13.69 -3.94 9.45
CA PHE A 33 14.91 -4.67 9.15
C PHE A 33 14.61 -6.16 8.87
N PHE A 34 15.24 -6.68 7.84
CA PHE A 34 15.26 -8.12 7.55
C PHE A 34 16.63 -8.51 7.03
N SER A 35 17.02 -9.75 7.26
CA SER A 35 18.30 -10.26 6.79
C SER A 35 18.22 -10.63 5.31
N GLY A 36 19.24 -10.28 4.56
CA GLY A 36 19.33 -10.55 3.14
C GLY A 36 18.61 -9.49 2.29
N THR A 37 18.56 -9.75 1.01
CA THR A 37 17.99 -8.83 0.03
C THR A 37 16.72 -9.40 -0.57
N LEU A 38 15.78 -8.52 -0.91
CA LEU A 38 14.57 -8.90 -1.65
C LEU A 38 14.84 -8.73 -3.15
N ASN A 39 15.60 -9.67 -3.70
CA ASN A 39 15.98 -9.64 -5.12
C ASN A 39 15.01 -10.40 -6.02
N ASP A 40 13.94 -10.93 -5.45
CA ASP A 40 12.96 -11.67 -6.21
C ASP A 40 12.25 -10.75 -7.21
N PRO A 41 11.92 -11.24 -8.41
CA PRO A 41 11.11 -10.48 -9.35
C PRO A 41 9.65 -10.37 -8.93
N ASP A 42 9.29 -10.92 -7.78
CA ASP A 42 7.92 -10.92 -7.27
C ASP A 42 7.41 -9.49 -7.03
N PRO A 43 6.11 -9.28 -7.18
CA PRO A 43 5.51 -7.99 -6.87
C PRO A 43 5.75 -7.58 -5.43
N LEU A 44 5.99 -6.30 -5.23
CA LEU A 44 6.21 -5.69 -3.92
C LEU A 44 5.24 -4.54 -3.70
N LEU A 45 4.82 -4.40 -2.47
CA LEU A 45 4.03 -3.26 -2.02
C LEU A 45 4.75 -2.66 -0.82
N VAL A 46 5.13 -1.41 -0.93
CA VAL A 46 5.94 -0.73 0.09
C VAL A 46 5.12 0.40 0.70
N PHE A 47 4.92 0.33 2.01
CA PHE A 47 4.25 1.36 2.79
C PHE A 47 5.31 2.16 3.53
N THR A 48 5.43 3.44 3.21
CA THR A 48 6.32 4.37 3.91
C THR A 48 5.47 5.38 4.68
N PRO A 49 6.07 6.17 5.58
CA PRO A 49 5.30 7.23 6.25
C PRO A 49 4.75 8.29 5.29
N GLU A 50 5.24 8.38 4.08
CA GLU A 50 4.83 9.41 3.11
C GLU A 50 3.89 8.90 2.04
N GLY A 51 3.80 7.59 1.85
CA GLY A 51 2.96 7.05 0.80
C GLY A 51 3.10 5.56 0.57
N VAL A 52 2.52 5.10 -0.51
CA VAL A 52 2.49 3.68 -0.89
C VAL A 52 2.99 3.54 -2.32
N MET A 53 3.93 2.62 -2.52
CA MET A 53 4.46 2.31 -3.84
C MET A 53 4.21 0.84 -4.17
N GLU A 54 3.71 0.58 -5.36
CA GLU A 54 3.50 -0.77 -5.84
C GLU A 54 4.42 -1.06 -7.01
N TYR A 55 5.16 -2.17 -6.94
CA TYR A 55 6.10 -2.58 -7.97
C TYR A 55 5.68 -3.95 -8.48
N VAL A 56 5.60 -4.08 -9.80
CA VAL A 56 5.33 -5.37 -10.45
C VAL A 56 6.61 -5.91 -11.08
N ASN A 57 7.50 -5.01 -11.49
CA ASN A 57 8.81 -5.37 -12.02
C ASN A 57 9.87 -4.38 -11.50
N GLU A 58 11.13 -4.63 -11.83
CA GLU A 58 12.25 -3.87 -11.26
C GLU A 58 12.46 -2.49 -11.89
N LYS A 59 11.80 -2.19 -13.00
CA LYS A 59 12.15 -0.99 -13.78
C LYS A 59 11.40 0.25 -13.34
N LYS A 60 10.13 0.13 -12.98
CA LYS A 60 9.35 1.30 -12.55
C LYS A 60 8.15 0.88 -11.73
N PRO A 61 7.65 1.75 -10.87
CA PRO A 61 6.48 1.42 -10.09
C PRO A 61 5.23 1.36 -10.95
N LEU A 62 4.34 0.42 -10.60
CA LEU A 62 3.00 0.35 -11.18
C LEU A 62 2.12 1.48 -10.65
N ALA A 63 2.27 1.79 -9.37
CA ALA A 63 1.49 2.84 -8.71
C ALA A 63 2.33 3.55 -7.67
N VAL A 64 2.14 4.85 -7.57
CA VAL A 64 2.75 5.71 -6.54
C VAL A 64 1.63 6.56 -5.95
N ILE A 65 1.42 6.42 -4.65
CA ILE A 65 0.39 7.18 -3.94
C ILE A 65 1.07 7.98 -2.84
N ILE A 66 0.99 9.29 -2.93
CA ILE A 66 1.59 10.21 -1.96
C ILE A 66 0.47 10.72 -1.05
N PHE A 67 0.61 10.51 0.26
CA PHE A 67 -0.44 10.83 1.22
C PHE A 67 -0.79 12.33 1.27
N ASP A 68 0.20 13.19 1.03
CA ASP A 68 -0.04 14.64 1.01
C ASP A 68 -0.99 15.07 -0.11
N ASP A 69 -1.14 14.26 -1.14
CA ASP A 69 -2.02 14.56 -2.28
C ASP A 69 -3.47 14.14 -2.01
N LEU A 70 -3.72 13.45 -0.90
CA LEU A 70 -5.04 12.92 -0.56
C LEU A 70 -5.74 13.79 0.48
N SER A 71 -7.04 14.04 0.27
CA SER A 71 -7.89 14.67 1.29
C SER A 71 -8.47 13.64 2.25
N GLU A 72 -8.84 12.47 1.74
CA GLU A 72 -9.36 11.36 2.57
C GLU A 72 -9.29 10.06 1.79
N ILE A 73 -9.49 8.94 2.49
CA ILE A 73 -9.68 7.63 1.90
C ILE A 73 -10.96 7.02 2.47
N SER A 74 -11.64 6.21 1.65
CA SER A 74 -12.88 5.54 2.06
C SER A 74 -12.76 4.04 1.77
N LEU A 75 -13.06 3.23 2.77
CA LEU A 75 -13.13 1.78 2.58
C LEU A 75 -14.45 1.40 1.93
N LYS A 76 -14.39 0.63 0.86
CA LYS A 76 -15.54 0.14 0.13
C LYS A 76 -15.54 -1.37 0.08
N VAL A 77 -16.69 -1.96 0.26
CA VAL A 77 -16.89 -3.40 0.24
C VAL A 77 -18.09 -3.72 -0.62
N ASP A 78 -17.93 -4.66 -1.54
CA ASP A 78 -19.05 -5.25 -2.30
C ASP A 78 -19.07 -6.75 -1.97
N ALA A 79 -20.15 -7.19 -1.37
CA ALA A 79 -20.32 -8.59 -0.99
C ALA A 79 -21.55 -9.17 -1.70
N ARG A 80 -21.36 -10.32 -2.32
CA ARG A 80 -22.43 -11.02 -3.05
C ARG A 80 -22.48 -12.47 -2.62
N THR A 81 -23.70 -12.99 -2.49
CA THR A 81 -23.91 -14.41 -2.26
C THR A 81 -24.29 -15.09 -3.58
N MET A 82 -23.65 -16.21 -3.86
CA MET A 82 -23.97 -17.05 -5.00
C MET A 82 -25.04 -18.04 -4.56
N SER A 83 -26.25 -17.90 -5.10
CA SER A 83 -27.43 -18.65 -4.63
C SER A 83 -27.26 -20.15 -4.79
N ASP A 84 -26.51 -20.62 -5.78
CA ASP A 84 -26.40 -22.05 -6.09
C ASP A 84 -25.30 -22.77 -5.32
N SER A 85 -24.34 -22.04 -4.74
CA SER A 85 -23.17 -22.64 -4.11
C SER A 85 -22.97 -22.22 -2.67
N MET A 86 -23.83 -21.35 -2.14
CA MET A 86 -23.69 -20.75 -0.80
C MET A 86 -22.34 -20.06 -0.60
N GLN A 87 -21.65 -19.71 -1.68
CA GLN A 87 -20.39 -19.00 -1.60
C GLN A 87 -20.64 -17.51 -1.48
N VAL A 88 -19.76 -16.84 -0.70
CA VAL A 88 -19.77 -15.38 -0.59
C VAL A 88 -18.60 -14.87 -1.42
N TRP A 89 -18.94 -13.98 -2.34
CA TRP A 89 -17.92 -13.26 -3.11
C TRP A 89 -17.72 -11.88 -2.48
N LEU A 90 -16.46 -11.53 -2.23
CA LEU A 90 -16.11 -10.29 -1.56
C LEU A 90 -15.10 -9.51 -2.39
N ASP A 91 -15.42 -8.24 -2.65
CA ASP A 91 -14.50 -7.29 -3.27
C ASP A 91 -14.31 -6.12 -2.32
N VAL A 92 -13.06 -5.78 -2.04
CA VAL A 92 -12.70 -4.72 -1.09
C VAL A 92 -11.72 -3.77 -1.78
N TRP A 93 -12.00 -2.47 -1.68
CA TRP A 93 -11.11 -1.47 -2.26
C TRP A 93 -11.13 -0.19 -1.44
N LEU A 94 -10.23 0.72 -1.80
CA LEU A 94 -10.20 2.06 -1.23
C LEU A 94 -10.56 3.07 -2.32
N ASP A 95 -11.43 4.01 -2.00
CA ASP A 95 -11.61 5.20 -2.81
C ASP A 95 -10.65 6.27 -2.30
N LEU A 96 -9.71 6.67 -3.16
CA LEU A 96 -8.73 7.70 -2.85
C LEU A 96 -9.26 9.04 -3.34
N HIS A 97 -9.50 9.95 -2.41
CA HIS A 97 -9.98 11.28 -2.71
C HIS A 97 -8.80 12.24 -2.72
N TYR A 98 -8.45 12.75 -3.89
CA TYR A 98 -7.33 13.65 -4.07
C TYR A 98 -7.73 15.10 -3.81
N LEU A 99 -6.77 15.91 -3.39
CA LEU A 99 -7.00 17.33 -3.11
C LEU A 99 -7.51 18.10 -4.33
N ASN A 100 -7.19 17.64 -5.53
CA ASN A 100 -7.67 18.26 -6.76
C ASN A 100 -9.12 17.90 -7.12
N GLY A 101 -9.82 17.15 -6.25
CA GLY A 101 -11.19 16.72 -6.47
C GLY A 101 -11.34 15.40 -7.20
N LYS A 102 -10.26 14.82 -7.67
CA LYS A 102 -10.28 13.53 -8.36
C LYS A 102 -10.48 12.39 -7.37
N LYS A 103 -11.27 11.39 -7.75
CA LYS A 103 -11.47 10.18 -6.97
C LYS A 103 -11.00 8.97 -7.79
N VAL A 104 -10.19 8.13 -7.16
CA VAL A 104 -9.62 6.95 -7.81
C VAL A 104 -9.93 5.71 -6.97
N LYS A 105 -10.46 4.68 -7.61
CA LYS A 105 -10.60 3.36 -6.99
C LYS A 105 -9.23 2.70 -6.95
N TRP A 106 -8.78 2.29 -5.76
CA TRP A 106 -7.51 1.62 -5.60
C TRP A 106 -7.67 0.21 -5.05
N GLN A 107 -7.09 -0.74 -5.75
CA GLN A 107 -6.84 -2.09 -5.29
C GLN A 107 -5.42 -2.45 -5.71
N SER A 108 -4.71 -3.18 -4.85
CA SER A 108 -3.41 -3.70 -5.27
C SER A 108 -3.60 -4.69 -6.42
N SER A 109 -2.83 -4.50 -7.48
CA SER A 109 -2.88 -5.38 -8.64
C SER A 109 -2.48 -6.82 -8.30
N SER A 110 -1.51 -6.98 -7.42
CA SER A 110 -0.93 -8.28 -7.08
C SER A 110 -1.52 -8.90 -5.82
N PHE A 111 -2.17 -8.10 -4.97
CA PHE A 111 -2.69 -8.53 -3.67
C PHE A 111 -4.16 -8.16 -3.51
N LYS A 112 -4.94 -8.42 -4.55
CA LYS A 112 -6.37 -8.13 -4.56
C LYS A 112 -7.09 -8.79 -3.39
N ASN A 113 -8.00 -8.04 -2.78
CA ASN A 113 -8.83 -8.50 -1.67
C ASN A 113 -8.04 -8.97 -0.45
N ASN A 114 -6.78 -8.58 -0.34
CA ASN A 114 -6.00 -8.87 0.85
C ASN A 114 -6.30 -7.83 1.92
N LEU A 115 -6.99 -8.25 2.97
CA LEU A 115 -7.43 -7.34 4.02
C LEU A 115 -6.27 -6.76 4.82
N GLN A 116 -5.15 -7.48 4.95
CA GLN A 116 -3.96 -6.95 5.61
C GLN A 116 -3.37 -5.77 4.85
N VAL A 117 -3.35 -5.85 3.53
CA VAL A 117 -2.86 -4.75 2.69
C VAL A 117 -3.74 -3.51 2.87
N ILE A 118 -5.05 -3.69 2.86
CA ILE A 118 -6.01 -2.62 3.09
C ILE A 118 -5.81 -2.01 4.48
N GLN A 119 -5.67 -2.86 5.50
CA GLN A 119 -5.46 -2.42 6.88
C GLN A 119 -4.19 -1.60 7.02
N TYR A 120 -3.08 -2.06 6.44
CA TYR A 120 -1.81 -1.34 6.51
C TYR A 120 -1.87 0.00 5.79
N PHE A 121 -2.58 0.07 4.68
CA PHE A 121 -2.78 1.34 3.98
C PHE A 121 -3.51 2.33 4.90
N ILE A 122 -4.62 1.91 5.47
CA ILE A 122 -5.44 2.76 6.35
C ILE A 122 -4.64 3.22 7.56
N GLU A 123 -3.92 2.32 8.21
CA GLU A 123 -3.11 2.63 9.39
C GLU A 123 -1.99 3.63 9.05
N THR A 124 -1.27 3.40 7.97
CA THR A 124 -0.16 4.25 7.57
C THR A 124 -0.64 5.65 7.20
N TYR A 125 -1.74 5.71 6.45
CA TYR A 125 -2.37 6.99 6.12
C TYR A 125 -2.86 7.71 7.37
N GLY A 126 -3.47 6.99 8.30
CA GLY A 126 -3.96 7.57 9.55
C GLY A 126 -2.85 8.17 10.39
N VAL A 127 -1.72 7.49 10.50
CA VAL A 127 -0.55 8.01 11.21
C VAL A 127 -0.02 9.28 10.54
N HIS A 128 0.07 9.28 9.21
CA HIS A 128 0.52 10.44 8.45
C HIS A 128 -0.37 11.65 8.71
N LYS A 129 -1.69 11.47 8.66
CA LYS A 129 -2.64 12.54 8.90
C LYS A 129 -2.58 13.07 10.33
N ALA A 130 -2.43 12.19 11.31
CA ALA A 130 -2.32 12.59 12.70
C ALA A 130 -1.07 13.44 12.95
N LEU A 131 0.07 13.04 12.40
CA LEU A 131 1.31 13.78 12.55
C LEU A 131 1.24 15.17 11.91
N HIS A 132 0.66 15.27 10.72
CA HIS A 132 0.53 16.54 10.01
C HIS A 132 -0.49 17.46 10.68
N LYS A 133 -1.56 16.91 11.21
CA LYS A 133 -2.54 17.68 11.97
C LYS A 133 -1.90 18.27 13.23
N SER A 134 -1.08 17.50 13.92
CA SER A 134 -0.38 17.95 15.13
C SER A 134 0.61 19.08 14.84
N SER A 135 1.29 19.04 13.69
CA SER A 135 2.30 20.02 13.30
C SER A 135 1.69 21.35 12.86
N ASN A 136 0.39 21.40 12.58
CA ASN A 136 -0.32 22.59 12.12
C ASN A 136 -1.02 23.38 13.24
N ILE A 137 -0.77 23.03 14.49
CA ILE A 137 -1.37 23.72 15.65
C ILE A 137 -0.51 24.89 16.11
#